data_f0c455443bfea4c8109d7a8f45dffb5b
#
_entry.id   f0c455443bfea4c8109d7a8f45dffb5b
#
_cell.length_a   1.000
_cell.length_b   1.000
_cell.length_c   1.000
_cell.angle_alpha   90.00
_cell.angle_beta   90.00
_cell.angle_gamma   90.00
#
_symmetry.space_group_name_H-M   'P 1'
#
loop_
_entity.id
_entity.type
_entity.pdbx_description
1 polymer ?
#
loop_
_entity_poly.entity_id
_entity_poly.type
_entity_poly.pdbx_seq_one_letter_code
_entity_poly.pdbx_strand_id
1 'polypeptide(L)'
;MQPDAWALRAVLAHLRNDKAAEETSRKTALLSWPTNPRVDWLIGQKLSAKYRFAEGLAHQRQALVFDPEYLPAKSQMANDLLRLGDEVEGWKLAQAVHDKDGYDVEAYNLVTLHDSMAKYHSITNEDFVLRMTTHEAEIYGAQVMELLMRAKKQLTEKYGAELAKPTFVEIFADPKDFAVRTFGMPDIPGFLGVCFGRVVTANSPASTAAHSSNWQSVLWHEFCHVVTLQLTQNKMPRWLSEGISVYEERQASPSWGQHMTPRYREMILKDGKDGLTPVASMSAAFLAPPTPEHLQFAYYQASLVVEFLVTKYGAPKLQAVLKDLRNGDDINRALGQQIAPLSPIDPAFAAYARAQAEALAAPELAWEKPKAELLRPGSAVALAEWDAKHEDNYWTLQRKALRLM
;
A
#
# COMPACT_ATOMS: atom_id res chain seq x y z
N MET A 1 14.98 -28.83 19.36
CA MET A 1 14.75 -28.14 18.07
C MET A 1 13.74 -27.02 18.34
N GLN A 2 13.94 -25.82 17.80
CA GLN A 2 12.98 -24.70 18.06
C GLN A 2 11.87 -24.69 17.02
N PRO A 3 10.60 -24.99 17.38
CA PRO A 3 9.48 -25.05 16.46
C PRO A 3 9.25 -23.76 15.67
N ASP A 4 9.37 -22.60 16.34
CA ASP A 4 9.19 -21.27 15.73
C ASP A 4 10.18 -21.03 14.57
N ALA A 5 11.44 -21.46 14.69
CA ALA A 5 12.43 -21.29 13.62
C ALA A 5 12.04 -22.10 12.37
N TRP A 6 11.50 -23.31 12.55
CA TRP A 6 11.03 -24.13 11.44
C TRP A 6 9.72 -23.61 10.86
N ALA A 7 8.82 -23.06 11.69
CA ALA A 7 7.61 -22.35 11.22
C ALA A 7 8.00 -21.16 10.32
N LEU A 8 8.95 -20.33 10.74
CA LEU A 8 9.44 -19.22 9.91
C LEU A 8 10.12 -19.69 8.61
N ARG A 9 10.80 -20.85 8.64
CA ARG A 9 11.37 -21.45 7.43
C ARG A 9 10.27 -21.93 6.48
N ALA A 10 9.16 -22.47 7.00
CA ALA A 10 7.98 -22.80 6.20
C ALA A 10 7.40 -21.55 5.52
N VAL A 11 7.29 -20.41 6.23
CA VAL A 11 6.87 -19.14 5.63
C VAL A 11 7.79 -18.73 4.47
N LEU A 12 9.10 -18.80 4.64
CA LEU A 12 10.05 -18.45 3.58
C LEU A 12 9.90 -19.35 2.35
N ALA A 13 9.69 -20.66 2.56
CA ALA A 13 9.45 -21.61 1.48
C ALA A 13 8.13 -21.32 0.76
N HIS A 14 7.07 -21.04 1.52
CA HIS A 14 5.76 -20.63 0.98
C HIS A 14 5.86 -19.40 0.08
N LEU A 15 6.52 -18.34 0.56
CA LEU A 15 6.69 -17.10 -0.20
C LEU A 15 7.54 -17.27 -1.47
N ARG A 16 8.38 -18.32 -1.53
CA ARG A 16 9.15 -18.73 -2.70
C ARG A 16 8.43 -19.73 -3.59
N ASN A 17 7.18 -20.06 -3.27
CA ASN A 17 6.37 -21.07 -3.96
C ASN A 17 7.02 -22.48 -3.95
N ASP A 18 7.83 -22.78 -2.94
CA ASP A 18 8.47 -24.11 -2.72
C ASP A 18 7.64 -24.93 -1.73
N LYS A 19 6.59 -25.57 -2.26
CA LYS A 19 5.66 -26.39 -1.45
C LYS A 19 6.33 -27.56 -0.74
N ALA A 20 7.36 -28.18 -1.34
CA ALA A 20 8.04 -29.31 -0.73
C ALA A 20 8.87 -28.90 0.50
N ALA A 21 9.60 -27.78 0.40
CA ALA A 21 10.34 -27.21 1.52
C ALA A 21 9.41 -26.66 2.61
N GLU A 22 8.27 -26.07 2.23
CA GLU A 22 7.22 -25.60 3.15
C GLU A 22 6.69 -26.77 4.00
N GLU A 23 6.22 -27.84 3.35
CA GLU A 23 5.69 -29.02 4.03
C GLU A 23 6.72 -29.69 4.94
N THR A 24 7.95 -29.86 4.47
CA THR A 24 9.06 -30.42 5.24
C THR A 24 9.34 -29.58 6.47
N SER A 25 9.40 -28.28 6.32
CA SER A 25 9.69 -27.34 7.43
C SER A 25 8.57 -27.35 8.47
N ARG A 26 7.29 -27.32 8.03
CA ARG A 26 6.14 -27.41 8.94
C ARG A 26 6.12 -28.74 9.69
N LYS A 27 6.32 -29.90 9.02
CA LYS A 27 6.41 -31.21 9.66
C LYS A 27 7.53 -31.23 10.70
N THR A 28 8.66 -30.63 10.39
CA THR A 28 9.81 -30.56 11.32
C THR A 28 9.48 -29.71 12.56
N ALA A 29 8.73 -28.60 12.39
CA ALA A 29 8.25 -27.78 13.51
C ALA A 29 7.34 -28.56 14.47
N LEU A 30 6.58 -29.53 13.97
CA LEU A 30 5.61 -30.33 14.71
C LEU A 30 6.19 -31.65 15.28
N LEU A 31 7.47 -31.99 15.06
CA LEU A 31 8.04 -33.27 15.47
C LEU A 31 7.96 -33.54 16.98
N SER A 32 8.18 -32.52 17.82
CA SER A 32 8.17 -32.66 19.27
C SER A 32 6.78 -32.53 19.91
N TRP A 33 5.88 -31.84 19.20
CA TRP A 33 4.49 -31.65 19.61
C TRP A 33 3.60 -31.58 18.35
N PRO A 34 3.01 -32.71 17.92
CA PRO A 34 2.29 -32.84 16.65
C PRO A 34 1.05 -31.96 16.51
N THR A 35 0.45 -31.54 17.62
CA THR A 35 -0.73 -30.68 17.67
C THR A 35 -0.42 -29.29 18.24
N ASN A 36 0.80 -28.77 18.04
CA ASN A 36 1.18 -27.45 18.52
C ASN A 36 0.49 -26.34 17.71
N PRO A 37 -0.52 -25.65 18.26
CA PRO A 37 -1.28 -24.63 17.51
C PRO A 37 -0.43 -23.40 17.15
N ARG A 38 0.63 -23.15 17.94
CA ARG A 38 1.54 -22.02 17.72
C ARG A 38 2.26 -22.09 16.37
N VAL A 39 2.53 -23.30 15.86
CA VAL A 39 3.24 -23.48 14.57
C VAL A 39 2.41 -22.89 13.44
N ASP A 40 1.16 -23.33 13.29
CA ASP A 40 0.29 -22.81 12.22
C ASP A 40 -0.13 -21.36 12.47
N TRP A 41 -0.41 -20.96 13.72
CA TRP A 41 -0.66 -19.57 14.04
C TRP A 41 0.49 -18.67 13.58
N LEU A 42 1.75 -19.02 13.88
CA LEU A 42 2.91 -18.21 13.50
C LEU A 42 3.09 -18.15 11.97
N ILE A 43 2.92 -19.27 11.28
CA ILE A 43 2.95 -19.30 9.80
C ILE A 43 1.89 -18.36 9.26
N GLY A 44 0.63 -18.53 9.68
CA GLY A 44 -0.49 -17.71 9.22
C GLY A 44 -0.29 -16.22 9.50
N GLN A 45 0.12 -15.86 10.73
CA GLN A 45 0.40 -14.47 11.09
C GLN A 45 1.46 -13.83 10.17
N LYS A 46 2.54 -14.56 9.85
CA LYS A 46 3.59 -14.03 8.96
C LYS A 46 3.15 -13.94 7.51
N LEU A 47 2.28 -14.83 7.05
CA LEU A 47 1.66 -14.74 5.72
C LEU A 47 0.72 -13.54 5.65
N SER A 48 -0.14 -13.33 6.63
CA SER A 48 -1.06 -12.17 6.70
C SER A 48 -0.28 -10.84 6.74
N ALA A 49 0.85 -10.79 7.44
CA ALA A 49 1.76 -9.63 7.41
C ALA A 49 2.39 -9.36 6.01
N LYS A 50 2.24 -10.31 5.08
CA LYS A 50 2.63 -10.19 3.67
C LYS A 50 1.42 -10.07 2.73
N TYR A 51 0.27 -9.65 3.26
CA TYR A 51 -0.98 -9.53 2.50
C TYR A 51 -1.54 -10.86 1.96
N ARG A 52 -1.02 -12.00 2.42
CA ARG A 52 -1.47 -13.34 2.06
C ARG A 52 -2.59 -13.79 3.00
N PHE A 53 -3.63 -12.97 3.14
CA PHE A 53 -4.69 -13.13 4.15
C PHE A 53 -5.45 -14.46 4.02
N ALA A 54 -5.82 -14.88 2.82
CA ALA A 54 -6.51 -16.14 2.60
C ALA A 54 -5.65 -17.36 2.99
N GLU A 55 -4.36 -17.32 2.71
CA GLU A 55 -3.39 -18.36 3.06
C GLU A 55 -3.09 -18.33 4.56
N GLY A 56 -2.96 -17.12 5.13
CA GLY A 56 -2.87 -16.92 6.58
C GLY A 56 -4.07 -17.48 7.31
N LEU A 57 -5.27 -17.15 6.85
CA LEU A 57 -6.54 -17.65 7.40
C LEU A 57 -6.60 -19.19 7.40
N ALA A 58 -6.13 -19.85 6.34
CA ALA A 58 -6.09 -21.31 6.29
C ALA A 58 -5.21 -21.91 7.42
N HIS A 59 -4.08 -21.28 7.73
CA HIS A 59 -3.23 -21.68 8.83
C HIS A 59 -3.85 -21.36 10.20
N GLN A 60 -4.57 -20.24 10.36
CA GLN A 60 -5.30 -19.97 11.60
C GLN A 60 -6.37 -21.03 11.87
N ARG A 61 -7.13 -21.43 10.83
CA ARG A 61 -8.09 -22.53 10.93
C ARG A 61 -7.42 -23.84 11.34
N GLN A 62 -6.23 -24.14 10.79
CA GLN A 62 -5.46 -25.33 11.17
C GLN A 62 -4.97 -25.28 12.64
N ALA A 63 -4.54 -24.10 13.12
CA ALA A 63 -4.19 -23.93 14.53
C ALA A 63 -5.38 -24.20 15.45
N LEU A 64 -6.59 -23.75 15.08
CA LEU A 64 -7.83 -23.99 15.83
C LEU A 64 -8.34 -25.43 15.73
N VAL A 65 -7.92 -26.21 14.74
CA VAL A 65 -8.14 -27.68 14.74
C VAL A 65 -7.30 -28.35 15.83
N PHE A 66 -6.10 -27.85 16.10
CA PHE A 66 -5.23 -28.38 17.16
C PHE A 66 -5.68 -27.93 18.55
N ASP A 67 -6.06 -26.66 18.70
CA ASP A 67 -6.59 -26.10 19.95
C ASP A 67 -7.72 -25.11 19.63
N PRO A 68 -8.99 -25.50 19.77
CA PRO A 68 -10.14 -24.63 19.49
C PRO A 68 -10.22 -23.38 20.39
N GLU A 69 -9.52 -23.35 21.52
CA GLU A 69 -9.49 -22.22 22.44
C GLU A 69 -8.22 -21.34 22.31
N TYR A 70 -7.37 -21.60 21.30
CA TYR A 70 -6.15 -20.84 21.10
C TYR A 70 -6.44 -19.39 20.65
N LEU A 71 -6.51 -18.47 21.61
CA LEU A 71 -6.89 -17.06 21.40
C LEU A 71 -6.03 -16.33 20.35
N PRO A 72 -4.67 -16.51 20.29
CA PRO A 72 -3.89 -15.82 19.27
C PRO A 72 -4.33 -16.15 17.84
N ALA A 73 -4.74 -17.39 17.56
CA ALA A 73 -5.26 -17.78 16.25
C ALA A 73 -6.66 -17.21 15.99
N LYS A 74 -7.53 -17.15 17.02
CA LYS A 74 -8.86 -16.52 16.90
C LYS A 74 -8.73 -15.02 16.59
N SER A 75 -7.85 -14.28 17.29
CA SER A 75 -7.61 -12.87 17.08
C SER A 75 -7.07 -12.60 15.65
N GLN A 76 -6.02 -13.33 15.23
CA GLN A 76 -5.49 -13.20 13.87
C GLN A 76 -6.55 -13.58 12.80
N MET A 77 -7.33 -14.62 13.04
CA MET A 77 -8.41 -15.05 12.14
C MET A 77 -9.49 -13.98 12.00
N ALA A 78 -9.88 -13.29 13.07
CA ALA A 78 -10.82 -12.18 13.03
C ALA A 78 -10.31 -11.08 12.09
N ASN A 79 -9.05 -10.68 12.25
CA ASN A 79 -8.41 -9.66 11.38
C ASN A 79 -8.36 -10.09 9.92
N ASP A 80 -7.95 -11.33 9.64
CA ASP A 80 -7.85 -11.84 8.28
C ASP A 80 -9.22 -11.87 7.59
N LEU A 81 -10.27 -12.30 8.30
CA LEU A 81 -11.64 -12.30 7.80
C LEU A 81 -12.13 -10.87 7.50
N LEU A 82 -11.90 -9.92 8.41
CA LEU A 82 -12.29 -8.52 8.22
C LEU A 82 -11.58 -7.89 7.01
N ARG A 83 -10.31 -8.25 6.76
CA ARG A 83 -9.54 -7.80 5.59
C ARG A 83 -9.99 -8.46 4.29
N LEU A 84 -10.49 -9.68 4.35
CA LEU A 84 -11.08 -10.40 3.22
C LEU A 84 -12.53 -9.99 2.93
N GLY A 85 -13.17 -9.21 3.82
CA GLY A 85 -14.57 -8.78 3.69
C GLY A 85 -15.58 -9.82 4.20
N ASP A 86 -15.12 -10.82 4.95
CA ASP A 86 -15.98 -11.81 5.63
C ASP A 86 -16.36 -11.28 7.03
N GLU A 87 -17.11 -10.19 7.02
CA GLU A 87 -17.34 -9.35 8.19
C GLU A 87 -18.15 -10.05 9.28
N VAL A 88 -19.17 -10.83 8.92
CA VAL A 88 -20.05 -11.48 9.91
C VAL A 88 -19.25 -12.41 10.83
N GLU A 89 -18.37 -13.24 10.24
CA GLU A 89 -17.52 -14.13 11.02
C GLU A 89 -16.41 -13.36 11.72
N GLY A 90 -15.82 -12.37 11.04
CA GLY A 90 -14.73 -11.54 11.59
C GLY A 90 -15.14 -10.79 12.86
N TRP A 91 -16.24 -10.05 12.81
CA TRP A 91 -16.76 -9.32 13.98
C TRP A 91 -17.20 -10.25 15.11
N LYS A 92 -17.85 -11.38 14.78
CA LYS A 92 -18.21 -12.39 15.77
C LYS A 92 -16.99 -12.95 16.51
N LEU A 93 -15.90 -13.20 15.79
CA LEU A 93 -14.66 -13.68 16.40
C LEU A 93 -13.98 -12.61 17.25
N ALA A 94 -13.93 -11.34 16.78
CA ALA A 94 -13.40 -10.24 17.58
C ALA A 94 -14.16 -10.12 18.91
N GLN A 95 -15.49 -10.19 18.89
CA GLN A 95 -16.31 -10.19 20.10
C GLN A 95 -15.98 -11.39 21.00
N ALA A 96 -15.87 -12.60 20.44
CA ALA A 96 -15.57 -13.80 21.21
C ALA A 96 -14.17 -13.78 21.87
N VAL A 97 -13.19 -13.16 21.22
CA VAL A 97 -11.87 -12.93 21.81
C VAL A 97 -11.97 -11.94 22.96
N HIS A 98 -12.64 -10.80 22.76
CA HIS A 98 -12.87 -9.79 23.80
C HIS A 98 -13.59 -10.33 25.02
N ASP A 99 -14.64 -11.12 24.83
CA ASP A 99 -15.42 -11.76 25.92
C ASP A 99 -14.58 -12.74 26.74
N LYS A 100 -13.59 -13.38 26.10
CA LYS A 100 -12.71 -14.35 26.77
C LYS A 100 -11.51 -13.67 27.43
N ASP A 101 -10.97 -12.65 26.81
CA ASP A 101 -9.83 -11.85 27.31
C ASP A 101 -10.11 -10.35 27.13
N GLY A 102 -10.67 -9.74 28.17
CA GLY A 102 -10.96 -8.30 28.19
C GLY A 102 -9.71 -7.41 28.20
N TYR A 103 -8.51 -7.99 28.30
CA TYR A 103 -7.21 -7.28 28.22
C TYR A 103 -6.60 -7.33 26.81
N ASP A 104 -7.18 -8.08 25.87
CA ASP A 104 -6.77 -8.02 24.48
C ASP A 104 -7.17 -6.67 23.88
N VAL A 105 -6.18 -5.77 23.78
CA VAL A 105 -6.38 -4.39 23.35
C VAL A 105 -6.89 -4.30 21.92
N GLU A 106 -6.43 -5.18 21.03
CA GLU A 106 -6.86 -5.20 19.63
C GLU A 106 -8.33 -5.62 19.51
N ALA A 107 -8.74 -6.69 20.23
CA ALA A 107 -10.12 -7.13 20.25
C ALA A 107 -11.04 -6.07 20.89
N TYR A 108 -10.63 -5.42 21.99
CA TYR A 108 -11.36 -4.31 22.59
C TYR A 108 -11.58 -3.16 21.60
N ASN A 109 -10.51 -2.74 20.90
CA ASN A 109 -10.58 -1.66 19.93
C ASN A 109 -11.52 -2.01 18.78
N LEU A 110 -11.43 -3.23 18.23
CA LEU A 110 -12.29 -3.70 17.14
C LEU A 110 -13.77 -3.75 17.55
N VAL A 111 -14.10 -4.26 18.73
CA VAL A 111 -15.49 -4.32 19.22
C VAL A 111 -16.04 -2.91 19.41
N THR A 112 -15.27 -2.00 20.03
CA THR A 112 -15.66 -0.59 20.20
C THR A 112 -15.91 0.08 18.86
N LEU A 113 -15.03 -0.16 17.88
CA LEU A 113 -15.21 0.35 16.52
C LEU A 113 -16.46 -0.21 15.85
N HIS A 114 -16.71 -1.51 15.98
CA HIS A 114 -17.91 -2.15 15.40
C HIS A 114 -19.21 -1.49 15.90
N ASP A 115 -19.30 -1.19 17.20
CA ASP A 115 -20.43 -0.46 17.78
C ASP A 115 -20.57 0.97 17.21
N SER A 116 -19.45 1.64 16.95
CA SER A 116 -19.41 2.94 16.28
C SER A 116 -19.90 2.84 14.83
N MET A 117 -19.41 1.85 14.07
CA MET A 117 -19.76 1.63 12.67
C MET A 117 -21.24 1.22 12.47
N ALA A 118 -21.93 0.73 13.50
CA ALA A 118 -23.37 0.46 13.43
C ALA A 118 -24.20 1.73 13.11
N LYS A 119 -23.62 2.94 13.33
CA LYS A 119 -24.24 4.23 13.02
C LYS A 119 -23.86 4.77 11.64
N TYR A 120 -23.03 4.06 10.90
CA TYR A 120 -22.62 4.50 9.56
C TYR A 120 -23.73 4.28 8.55
N HIS A 121 -23.82 5.22 7.62
CA HIS A 121 -24.70 5.07 6.47
C HIS A 121 -24.03 4.19 5.42
N SER A 122 -24.82 3.27 4.83
CA SER A 122 -24.35 2.37 3.77
C SER A 122 -25.01 2.72 2.45
N ILE A 123 -24.21 3.05 1.44
CA ILE A 123 -24.64 3.22 0.05
C ILE A 123 -24.19 1.97 -0.71
N THR A 124 -25.14 1.23 -1.29
CA THR A 124 -24.86 -0.08 -1.86
C THR A 124 -25.35 -0.19 -3.30
N ASN A 125 -24.55 -0.81 -4.15
CA ASN A 125 -24.96 -1.31 -5.46
C ASN A 125 -24.42 -2.74 -5.68
N GLU A 126 -24.51 -3.28 -6.89
CA GLU A 126 -24.02 -4.62 -7.21
C GLU A 126 -22.51 -4.79 -6.95
N ASP A 127 -21.73 -3.74 -7.13
CA ASP A 127 -20.27 -3.77 -7.13
C ASP A 127 -19.64 -3.29 -5.82
N PHE A 128 -20.34 -2.43 -5.08
CA PHE A 128 -19.79 -1.71 -3.93
C PHE A 128 -20.71 -1.70 -2.73
N VAL A 129 -20.11 -1.75 -1.55
CA VAL A 129 -20.70 -1.34 -0.28
C VAL A 129 -19.84 -0.21 0.26
N LEU A 130 -20.34 1.03 0.16
CA LEU A 130 -19.67 2.22 0.70
C LEU A 130 -20.27 2.52 2.08
N ARG A 131 -19.41 2.65 3.10
CA ARG A 131 -19.78 3.01 4.47
C ARG A 131 -19.08 4.28 4.91
N MET A 132 -19.83 5.20 5.47
CA MET A 132 -19.32 6.45 6.01
C MET A 132 -20.34 7.04 7.00
N THR A 133 -19.96 8.08 7.75
CA THR A 133 -20.90 8.75 8.62
C THR A 133 -22.09 9.30 7.82
N THR A 134 -23.29 9.35 8.41
CA THR A 134 -24.51 9.84 7.72
C THR A 134 -24.31 11.24 7.16
N HIS A 135 -23.70 12.13 7.95
CA HIS A 135 -23.45 13.50 7.52
C HIS A 135 -22.56 13.60 6.27
N GLU A 136 -21.47 12.85 6.24
CA GLU A 136 -20.55 12.84 5.09
C GLU A 136 -21.16 12.14 3.87
N ALA A 137 -21.97 11.10 4.09
CA ALA A 137 -22.69 10.41 3.03
C ALA A 137 -23.66 11.33 2.28
N GLU A 138 -24.34 12.24 3.00
CA GLU A 138 -25.21 13.26 2.43
C GLU A 138 -24.44 14.31 1.61
N ILE A 139 -23.21 14.65 2.02
CA ILE A 139 -22.41 15.69 1.36
C ILE A 139 -21.74 15.16 0.10
N TYR A 140 -21.04 14.01 0.16
CA TYR A 140 -20.19 13.54 -0.96
C TYR A 140 -20.29 12.05 -1.28
N GLY A 141 -21.16 11.28 -0.60
CA GLY A 141 -21.31 9.85 -0.85
C GLY A 141 -21.64 9.48 -2.28
N ALA A 142 -22.51 10.27 -2.94
CA ALA A 142 -22.83 10.09 -4.36
C ALA A 142 -21.59 10.30 -5.26
N GLN A 143 -20.75 11.29 -4.97
CA GLN A 143 -19.53 11.58 -5.71
C GLN A 143 -18.47 10.48 -5.52
N VAL A 144 -18.37 9.93 -4.31
CA VAL A 144 -17.50 8.75 -4.04
C VAL A 144 -17.95 7.57 -4.88
N MET A 145 -19.23 7.25 -4.90
CA MET A 145 -19.77 6.12 -5.68
C MET A 145 -19.52 6.31 -7.19
N GLU A 146 -19.73 7.52 -7.71
CA GLU A 146 -19.44 7.85 -9.11
C GLU A 146 -17.95 7.64 -9.45
N LEU A 147 -17.06 8.12 -8.58
CA LEU A 147 -15.61 7.93 -8.72
C LEU A 147 -15.23 6.46 -8.75
N LEU A 148 -15.76 5.66 -7.81
CA LEU A 148 -15.48 4.22 -7.71
C LEU A 148 -15.98 3.44 -8.93
N MET A 149 -17.19 3.78 -9.44
CA MET A 149 -17.74 3.18 -10.66
C MET A 149 -16.87 3.51 -11.88
N ARG A 150 -16.41 4.76 -12.00
CA ARG A 150 -15.50 5.19 -13.06
C ARG A 150 -14.14 4.46 -12.96
N ALA A 151 -13.55 4.39 -11.77
CA ALA A 151 -12.30 3.69 -11.52
C ALA A 151 -12.42 2.20 -11.86
N LYS A 152 -13.49 1.55 -11.40
CA LYS A 152 -13.78 0.14 -11.74
C LYS A 152 -13.78 -0.05 -13.25
N LYS A 153 -14.61 0.71 -13.98
CA LYS A 153 -14.73 0.57 -15.42
C LYS A 153 -13.37 0.68 -16.12
N GLN A 154 -12.64 1.76 -15.83
CA GLN A 154 -11.38 2.04 -16.53
C GLN A 154 -10.28 1.04 -16.19
N LEU A 155 -10.11 0.71 -14.89
CA LEU A 155 -9.01 -0.13 -14.45
C LEU A 155 -9.27 -1.62 -14.73
N THR A 156 -10.52 -2.11 -14.60
CA THR A 156 -10.81 -3.50 -14.97
C THR A 156 -10.70 -3.74 -16.47
N GLU A 157 -11.14 -2.81 -17.30
CA GLU A 157 -10.95 -2.88 -18.75
C GLU A 157 -9.45 -2.85 -19.11
N LYS A 158 -8.69 -1.93 -18.50
CA LYS A 158 -7.26 -1.76 -18.78
C LYS A 158 -6.42 -2.96 -18.38
N TYR A 159 -6.72 -3.60 -17.25
CA TYR A 159 -5.94 -4.71 -16.71
C TYR A 159 -6.56 -6.09 -17.01
N GLY A 160 -7.72 -6.15 -17.63
CA GLY A 160 -8.42 -7.41 -17.89
C GLY A 160 -8.81 -8.14 -16.61
N ALA A 161 -9.23 -7.41 -15.57
CA ALA A 161 -9.49 -7.96 -14.26
C ALA A 161 -10.99 -8.22 -14.03
N GLU A 162 -11.30 -9.39 -13.46
CA GLU A 162 -12.59 -9.70 -12.86
C GLU A 162 -12.47 -9.61 -11.34
N LEU A 163 -13.31 -8.77 -10.73
CA LEU A 163 -13.27 -8.52 -9.29
C LEU A 163 -14.31 -9.32 -8.54
N ALA A 164 -13.93 -9.81 -7.37
CA ALA A 164 -14.89 -10.33 -6.39
C ALA A 164 -15.81 -9.20 -5.91
N LYS A 165 -17.10 -9.48 -5.81
CA LYS A 165 -18.14 -8.50 -5.47
C LYS A 165 -18.79 -8.86 -4.13
N PRO A 166 -19.27 -7.85 -3.41
CA PRO A 166 -18.96 -6.44 -3.57
C PRO A 166 -17.54 -6.08 -3.08
N THR A 167 -16.99 -4.95 -3.54
CA THR A 167 -15.86 -4.29 -2.89
C THR A 167 -16.39 -3.42 -1.75
N PHE A 168 -15.79 -3.53 -0.58
CA PHE A 168 -16.14 -2.73 0.58
C PHE A 168 -15.25 -1.49 0.64
N VAL A 169 -15.85 -0.32 0.80
CA VAL A 169 -15.12 0.96 0.94
C VAL A 169 -15.61 1.63 2.21
N GLU A 170 -14.73 1.81 3.17
CA GLU A 170 -15.04 2.36 4.49
C GLU A 170 -14.29 3.67 4.67
N ILE A 171 -15.01 4.78 4.83
CA ILE A 171 -14.47 6.13 4.98
C ILE A 171 -14.73 6.60 6.41
N PHE A 172 -13.66 6.93 7.11
CA PHE A 172 -13.68 7.25 8.55
C PHE A 172 -13.49 8.74 8.78
N ALA A 173 -14.42 9.36 9.49
CA ALA A 173 -14.32 10.76 9.92
C ALA A 173 -13.30 10.96 11.05
N ASP A 174 -13.06 9.93 11.88
CA ASP A 174 -12.03 9.94 12.92
C ASP A 174 -10.81 9.11 12.46
N PRO A 175 -9.60 9.70 12.40
CA PRO A 175 -8.37 8.97 12.07
C PRO A 175 -8.06 7.81 13.02
N LYS A 176 -8.57 7.85 14.26
CA LYS A 176 -8.40 6.75 15.22
C LYS A 176 -9.21 5.52 14.80
N ASP A 177 -10.45 5.73 14.37
CA ASP A 177 -11.32 4.67 13.87
C ASP A 177 -10.72 4.04 12.61
N PHE A 178 -10.20 4.86 11.68
CA PHE A 178 -9.45 4.39 10.53
C PHE A 178 -8.26 3.53 10.94
N ALA A 179 -7.45 4.00 11.90
CA ALA A 179 -6.26 3.29 12.35
C ALA A 179 -6.62 1.96 13.06
N VAL A 180 -7.67 1.94 13.89
CA VAL A 180 -8.18 0.71 14.51
C VAL A 180 -8.66 -0.28 13.45
N ARG A 181 -9.49 0.16 12.49
CA ARG A 181 -10.00 -0.72 11.42
C ARG A 181 -8.89 -1.32 10.56
N THR A 182 -7.85 -0.54 10.32
CA THR A 182 -6.76 -0.89 9.42
C THR A 182 -5.67 -1.72 10.12
N PHE A 183 -5.30 -1.32 11.33
CA PHE A 183 -4.11 -1.83 12.03
C PHE A 183 -4.42 -2.44 13.42
N GLY A 184 -5.68 -2.39 13.89
CA GLY A 184 -6.08 -2.86 15.22
C GLY A 184 -5.78 -1.90 16.36
N MET A 185 -5.03 -0.82 16.10
CA MET A 185 -4.55 0.13 17.10
C MET A 185 -4.81 1.57 16.65
N PRO A 186 -5.20 2.49 17.55
CA PRO A 186 -5.32 3.90 17.25
C PRO A 186 -3.94 4.57 17.08
N ASP A 187 -3.95 5.81 16.63
CA ASP A 187 -2.78 6.70 16.58
C ASP A 187 -1.61 6.19 15.71
N ILE A 188 -1.93 5.62 14.53
CA ILE A 188 -0.95 5.28 13.50
C ILE A 188 -1.03 6.33 12.39
N PRO A 189 -0.16 7.37 12.41
CA PRO A 189 -0.21 8.46 11.43
C PRO A 189 0.42 8.08 10.10
N GLY A 190 0.15 8.90 9.06
CA GLY A 190 0.86 8.86 7.79
C GLY A 190 0.18 8.04 6.69
N PHE A 191 -1.00 7.47 6.97
CA PHE A 191 -1.80 6.76 5.98
C PHE A 191 -3.08 7.54 5.65
N LEU A 192 -3.38 7.69 4.37
CA LEU A 192 -4.62 8.32 3.90
C LEU A 192 -5.67 7.29 3.50
N GLY A 193 -5.23 6.16 2.99
CA GLY A 193 -6.00 4.99 2.66
C GLY A 193 -5.17 3.73 2.75
N VAL A 194 -5.82 2.57 2.80
CA VAL A 194 -5.21 1.23 2.72
C VAL A 194 -6.19 0.28 2.04
N CYS A 195 -5.69 -0.52 1.11
CA CYS A 195 -6.44 -1.57 0.45
C CYS A 195 -5.93 -2.95 0.83
N PHE A 196 -6.83 -3.86 1.18
CA PHE A 196 -6.55 -5.27 1.47
C PHE A 196 -6.88 -6.21 0.29
N GLY A 197 -7.27 -5.63 -0.84
CA GLY A 197 -7.69 -6.35 -2.05
C GLY A 197 -9.21 -6.29 -2.28
N ARG A 198 -10.04 -6.63 -1.32
CA ARG A 198 -11.50 -6.52 -1.39
C ARG A 198 -12.07 -5.42 -0.49
N VAL A 199 -11.34 -5.03 0.52
CA VAL A 199 -11.71 -3.99 1.48
C VAL A 199 -10.75 -2.83 1.33
N VAL A 200 -11.28 -1.64 1.22
CA VAL A 200 -10.57 -0.36 1.24
C VAL A 200 -11.00 0.41 2.49
N THR A 201 -10.04 0.88 3.25
CA THR A 201 -10.26 1.82 4.36
C THR A 201 -9.62 3.15 4.01
N ALA A 202 -10.27 4.26 4.28
CA ALA A 202 -9.73 5.58 3.98
C ALA A 202 -10.13 6.61 5.06
N ASN A 203 -9.25 7.59 5.27
CA ASN A 203 -9.59 8.76 6.04
C ASN A 203 -10.52 9.68 5.22
N SER A 204 -11.52 10.25 5.87
CA SER A 204 -12.38 11.28 5.29
C SER A 204 -11.57 12.54 4.97
N PRO A 205 -11.93 13.30 3.94
CA PRO A 205 -11.30 14.59 3.66
C PRO A 205 -11.42 15.59 4.82
N ALA A 206 -12.43 15.43 5.69
CA ALA A 206 -12.64 16.27 6.86
C ALA A 206 -11.90 15.79 8.11
N SER A 207 -11.34 14.58 8.10
CA SER A 207 -10.68 13.96 9.27
C SER A 207 -9.42 14.70 9.72
N THR A 208 -8.77 15.43 8.82
CA THR A 208 -7.56 16.21 9.08
C THR A 208 -7.77 17.66 8.68
N ALA A 209 -8.29 18.48 9.60
CA ALA A 209 -8.59 19.89 9.34
C ALA A 209 -7.36 20.74 8.93
N ALA A 210 -6.15 20.30 9.27
CA ALA A 210 -4.91 21.04 8.99
C ALA A 210 -4.35 20.79 7.58
N HIS A 211 -4.64 19.65 6.95
CA HIS A 211 -4.09 19.26 5.66
C HIS A 211 -5.13 18.45 4.88
N SER A 212 -5.96 19.13 4.09
CA SER A 212 -6.91 18.43 3.20
C SER A 212 -6.15 17.63 2.15
N SER A 213 -6.31 16.31 2.17
CA SER A 213 -5.82 15.43 1.11
C SER A 213 -6.77 15.46 -0.09
N ASN A 214 -6.24 15.22 -1.29
CA ASN A 214 -7.09 14.98 -2.46
C ASN A 214 -7.72 13.59 -2.35
N TRP A 215 -8.88 13.51 -1.70
CA TRP A 215 -9.58 12.25 -1.45
C TRP A 215 -9.92 11.47 -2.74
N GLN A 216 -10.12 12.16 -3.86
CA GLN A 216 -10.39 11.51 -5.14
C GLN A 216 -9.15 10.76 -5.65
N SER A 217 -7.97 11.38 -5.55
CA SER A 217 -6.70 10.74 -5.86
C SER A 217 -6.44 9.55 -4.94
N VAL A 218 -6.67 9.71 -3.63
CA VAL A 218 -6.52 8.63 -2.64
C VAL A 218 -7.43 7.44 -2.98
N LEU A 219 -8.72 7.65 -3.20
CA LEU A 219 -9.66 6.56 -3.51
C LEU A 219 -9.35 5.89 -4.85
N TRP A 220 -8.89 6.66 -5.85
CA TRP A 220 -8.43 6.08 -7.12
C TRP A 220 -7.22 5.18 -6.92
N HIS A 221 -6.23 5.64 -6.14
CA HIS A 221 -5.05 4.87 -5.76
C HIS A 221 -5.43 3.55 -5.07
N GLU A 222 -6.26 3.62 -4.04
CA GLU A 222 -6.70 2.44 -3.30
C GLU A 222 -7.52 1.49 -4.17
N PHE A 223 -8.35 2.03 -5.08
CA PHE A 223 -9.08 1.17 -6.00
C PHE A 223 -8.18 0.53 -7.04
N CYS A 224 -7.09 1.16 -7.43
CA CYS A 224 -6.08 0.52 -8.26
C CYS A 224 -5.47 -0.70 -7.55
N HIS A 225 -5.23 -0.61 -6.24
CA HIS A 225 -4.84 -1.76 -5.43
C HIS A 225 -5.91 -2.86 -5.39
N VAL A 226 -7.22 -2.52 -5.34
CA VAL A 226 -8.30 -3.53 -5.45
C VAL A 226 -8.11 -4.38 -6.70
N VAL A 227 -7.87 -3.74 -7.84
CA VAL A 227 -7.69 -4.43 -9.13
C VAL A 227 -6.41 -5.26 -9.14
N THR A 228 -5.28 -4.68 -8.78
CA THR A 228 -3.97 -5.32 -8.93
C THR A 228 -3.72 -6.42 -7.90
N LEU A 229 -4.18 -6.24 -6.65
CA LEU A 229 -4.07 -7.26 -5.60
C LEU A 229 -4.97 -8.46 -5.87
N GLN A 230 -6.21 -8.25 -6.33
CA GLN A 230 -7.07 -9.38 -6.71
C GLN A 230 -6.53 -10.10 -7.95
N LEU A 231 -6.06 -9.36 -8.95
CA LEU A 231 -5.49 -9.93 -10.17
C LEU A 231 -4.28 -10.83 -9.86
N THR A 232 -3.42 -10.42 -8.93
CA THR A 232 -2.21 -11.15 -8.53
C THR A 232 -2.40 -12.09 -7.34
N GLN A 233 -3.60 -12.15 -6.76
CA GLN A 233 -3.85 -12.86 -5.49
C GLN A 233 -2.88 -12.43 -4.39
N ASN A 234 -2.66 -11.13 -4.27
CA ASN A 234 -1.75 -10.50 -3.30
C ASN A 234 -0.28 -10.98 -3.40
N LYS A 235 0.17 -11.49 -4.57
CA LYS A 235 1.53 -12.03 -4.76
C LYS A 235 2.49 -11.04 -5.41
N MET A 236 2.07 -9.80 -5.63
CA MET A 236 2.93 -8.77 -6.22
C MET A 236 3.80 -8.07 -5.17
N PRO A 237 5.00 -7.60 -5.53
CA PRO A 237 5.81 -6.81 -4.63
C PRO A 237 5.23 -5.41 -4.44
N ARG A 238 5.45 -4.84 -3.25
CA ARG A 238 4.92 -3.52 -2.89
C ARG A 238 5.29 -2.44 -3.91
N TRP A 239 6.54 -2.39 -4.35
CA TRP A 239 6.99 -1.36 -5.28
C TRP A 239 6.19 -1.35 -6.60
N LEU A 240 5.82 -2.53 -7.12
CA LEU A 240 5.04 -2.61 -8.36
C LEU A 240 3.58 -2.20 -8.11
N SER A 241 3.01 -2.60 -6.97
CA SER A 241 1.67 -2.21 -6.55
C SER A 241 1.54 -0.69 -6.45
N GLU A 242 2.44 -0.07 -5.69
CA GLU A 242 2.47 1.39 -5.50
C GLU A 242 2.79 2.11 -6.83
N GLY A 243 3.74 1.57 -7.61
CA GLY A 243 4.12 2.14 -8.89
C GLY A 243 2.97 2.17 -9.90
N ILE A 244 2.17 1.11 -9.97
CA ILE A 244 0.97 1.06 -10.82
C ILE A 244 -0.06 2.07 -10.30
N SER A 245 -0.33 2.13 -9.01
CA SER A 245 -1.32 3.04 -8.44
C SER A 245 -0.97 4.51 -8.70
N VAL A 246 0.27 4.93 -8.42
CA VAL A 246 0.71 6.31 -8.70
C VAL A 246 0.74 6.61 -10.21
N TYR A 247 1.08 5.65 -11.05
CA TYR A 247 0.98 5.81 -12.50
C TYR A 247 -0.48 6.03 -12.93
N GLU A 248 -1.42 5.23 -12.43
CA GLU A 248 -2.85 5.34 -12.77
C GLU A 248 -3.51 6.61 -12.22
N GLU A 249 -3.06 7.12 -11.07
CA GLU A 249 -3.50 8.45 -10.61
C GLU A 249 -3.20 9.52 -11.66
N ARG A 250 -1.98 9.57 -12.19
CA ARG A 250 -1.57 10.53 -13.24
C ARG A 250 -2.33 10.33 -14.56
N GLN A 251 -2.70 9.09 -14.88
CA GLN A 251 -3.52 8.82 -16.07
C GLN A 251 -4.97 9.28 -15.88
N ALA A 252 -5.50 9.22 -14.66
CA ALA A 252 -6.86 9.63 -14.34
C ALA A 252 -7.03 11.16 -14.28
N SER A 253 -6.02 11.87 -13.78
CA SER A 253 -5.97 13.33 -13.73
C SER A 253 -4.52 13.84 -13.73
N PRO A 254 -4.19 14.85 -14.56
CA PRO A 254 -2.84 15.43 -14.60
C PRO A 254 -2.39 16.06 -13.27
N SER A 255 -3.31 16.34 -12.35
CA SER A 255 -3.00 16.91 -11.03
C SER A 255 -2.87 15.87 -9.92
N TRP A 256 -3.10 14.58 -10.22
CA TRP A 256 -3.07 13.52 -9.22
C TRP A 256 -1.73 12.78 -9.23
N GLY A 257 -1.45 12.11 -8.11
CA GLY A 257 -0.24 11.34 -7.93
C GLY A 257 1.02 12.18 -7.76
N GLN A 258 2.15 11.51 -7.81
CA GLN A 258 3.45 12.17 -7.69
C GLN A 258 4.02 12.53 -9.05
N HIS A 259 4.65 13.69 -9.11
CA HIS A 259 5.25 14.25 -10.32
C HIS A 259 6.74 14.52 -10.13
N MET A 260 7.44 14.76 -11.25
CA MET A 260 8.83 15.24 -11.24
C MET A 260 8.91 16.56 -10.47
N THR A 261 9.76 16.59 -9.47
CA THR A 261 10.10 17.81 -8.72
C THR A 261 11.57 18.14 -8.95
N PRO A 262 12.02 19.39 -8.71
CA PRO A 262 13.44 19.70 -8.74
C PRO A 262 14.29 18.77 -7.87
N ARG A 263 13.74 18.33 -6.73
CA ARG A 263 14.43 17.41 -5.84
C ARG A 263 14.51 15.99 -6.41
N TYR A 264 13.44 15.48 -6.99
CA TYR A 264 13.44 14.18 -7.66
C TYR A 264 14.36 14.18 -8.89
N ARG A 265 14.37 15.28 -9.63
CA ARG A 265 15.31 15.50 -10.72
C ARG A 265 16.77 15.37 -10.26
N GLU A 266 17.14 16.04 -9.18
CA GLU A 266 18.48 15.93 -8.60
C GLU A 266 18.84 14.49 -8.22
N MET A 267 17.91 13.77 -7.58
CA MET A 267 18.11 12.38 -7.20
C MET A 267 18.28 11.48 -8.43
N ILE A 268 17.50 11.71 -9.51
CA ILE A 268 17.63 10.93 -10.75
C ILE A 268 18.98 11.18 -11.44
N LEU A 269 19.45 12.43 -11.44
CA LEU A 269 20.71 12.80 -12.10
C LEU A 269 21.94 12.46 -11.26
N LYS A 270 21.77 12.14 -9.99
CA LYS A 270 22.85 11.76 -9.08
C LYS A 270 23.20 10.29 -9.27
N ASP A 271 24.48 9.97 -9.18
CA ASP A 271 24.97 8.60 -9.21
C ASP A 271 25.08 8.00 -7.80
N GLY A 272 25.09 6.67 -7.72
CA GLY A 272 25.28 5.93 -6.49
C GLY A 272 24.03 5.75 -5.66
N LYS A 273 24.21 5.56 -4.35
CA LYS A 273 23.13 5.15 -3.40
C LYS A 273 22.02 6.17 -3.20
N ASP A 274 22.28 7.43 -3.51
CA ASP A 274 21.29 8.52 -3.40
C ASP A 274 20.58 8.78 -4.73
N GLY A 275 20.88 7.99 -5.77
CA GLY A 275 20.32 8.09 -7.12
C GLY A 275 19.21 7.07 -7.37
N LEU A 276 19.06 6.69 -8.64
CA LEU A 276 18.08 5.68 -9.05
C LEU A 276 18.40 4.32 -8.45
N THR A 277 17.38 3.66 -7.90
CA THR A 277 17.46 2.26 -7.51
C THR A 277 17.27 1.37 -8.75
N PRO A 278 18.15 0.39 -9.02
CA PRO A 278 17.93 -0.56 -10.11
C PRO A 278 16.58 -1.27 -10.00
N VAL A 279 15.91 -1.52 -11.13
CA VAL A 279 14.60 -2.17 -11.19
C VAL A 279 14.63 -3.53 -10.47
N ALA A 280 15.72 -4.27 -10.65
CA ALA A 280 15.94 -5.56 -9.97
C ALA A 280 15.95 -5.46 -8.43
N SER A 281 16.21 -4.27 -7.87
CA SER A 281 16.36 -4.02 -6.44
C SER A 281 15.27 -3.11 -5.86
N MET A 282 14.24 -2.75 -6.63
CA MET A 282 13.19 -1.81 -6.22
C MET A 282 12.51 -2.17 -4.89
N SER A 283 12.38 -3.45 -4.56
CA SER A 283 11.84 -3.87 -3.27
C SER A 283 12.63 -3.32 -2.08
N ALA A 284 13.95 -3.16 -2.21
CA ALA A 284 14.80 -2.64 -1.14
C ALA A 284 14.50 -1.17 -0.82
N ALA A 285 14.17 -0.36 -1.84
CA ALA A 285 13.82 1.05 -1.66
C ALA A 285 12.57 1.26 -0.76
N PHE A 286 11.66 0.28 -0.73
CA PHE A 286 10.47 0.31 0.13
C PHE A 286 10.68 -0.34 1.50
N LEU A 287 11.58 -1.31 1.60
CA LEU A 287 11.80 -2.06 2.84
C LEU A 287 12.75 -1.35 3.81
N ALA A 288 13.74 -0.63 3.29
CA ALA A 288 14.76 0.04 4.09
C ALA A 288 15.18 1.38 3.44
N PRO A 289 14.24 2.34 3.29
CA PRO A 289 14.58 3.66 2.75
C PRO A 289 15.51 4.40 3.73
N PRO A 290 16.57 5.07 3.24
CA PRO A 290 17.49 5.82 4.10
C PRO A 290 16.82 6.95 4.89
N THR A 291 15.82 7.60 4.29
CA THR A 291 15.01 8.67 4.91
C THR A 291 13.58 8.62 4.40
N PRO A 292 12.62 9.31 5.06
CA PRO A 292 11.25 9.46 4.55
C PRO A 292 11.19 10.04 3.13
N GLU A 293 12.10 10.96 2.77
CA GLU A 293 12.19 11.51 1.42
C GLU A 293 12.56 10.44 0.38
N HIS A 294 13.48 9.52 0.71
CA HIS A 294 13.82 8.41 -0.18
C HIS A 294 12.64 7.45 -0.37
N LEU A 295 11.80 7.28 0.65
CA LEU A 295 10.56 6.51 0.49
C LEU A 295 9.60 7.20 -0.49
N GLN A 296 9.39 8.52 -0.37
CA GLN A 296 8.56 9.28 -1.30
C GLN A 296 9.14 9.22 -2.73
N PHE A 297 10.44 9.32 -2.86
CA PHE A 297 11.11 9.15 -4.15
C PHE A 297 10.94 7.73 -4.71
N ALA A 298 10.94 6.70 -3.87
CA ALA A 298 10.71 5.32 -4.29
C ALA A 298 9.29 5.12 -4.90
N TYR A 299 8.26 5.76 -4.35
CA TYR A 299 6.91 5.78 -4.95
C TYR A 299 6.93 6.42 -6.34
N TYR A 300 7.56 7.59 -6.46
CA TYR A 300 7.69 8.26 -7.75
C TYR A 300 8.50 7.41 -8.75
N GLN A 301 9.68 6.91 -8.35
CA GLN A 301 10.51 6.07 -9.21
C GLN A 301 9.78 4.81 -9.65
N ALA A 302 9.05 4.14 -8.76
CA ALA A 302 8.25 2.96 -9.08
C ALA A 302 7.21 3.27 -10.16
N SER A 303 6.53 4.42 -10.06
CA SER A 303 5.57 4.86 -11.07
C SER A 303 6.23 5.19 -12.41
N LEU A 304 7.45 5.72 -12.37
CA LEU A 304 8.24 6.00 -13.58
C LEU A 304 8.73 4.70 -14.25
N VAL A 305 9.05 3.66 -13.47
CA VAL A 305 9.33 2.32 -14.00
C VAL A 305 8.11 1.76 -14.72
N VAL A 306 6.91 1.85 -14.11
CA VAL A 306 5.66 1.38 -14.75
C VAL A 306 5.40 2.15 -16.04
N GLU A 307 5.54 3.47 -16.03
CA GLU A 307 5.39 4.32 -17.22
C GLU A 307 6.37 3.91 -18.33
N PHE A 308 7.64 3.70 -18.01
CA PHE A 308 8.65 3.20 -18.93
C PHE A 308 8.26 1.84 -19.53
N LEU A 309 7.82 0.90 -18.70
CA LEU A 309 7.43 -0.43 -19.16
C LEU A 309 6.22 -0.37 -20.11
N VAL A 310 5.21 0.43 -19.75
CA VAL A 310 4.00 0.58 -20.59
C VAL A 310 4.32 1.32 -21.89
N THR A 311 5.11 2.38 -21.82
CA THR A 311 5.46 3.20 -22.99
C THR A 311 6.32 2.42 -23.99
N LYS A 312 7.30 1.67 -23.50
CA LYS A 312 8.27 0.98 -24.36
C LYS A 312 7.80 -0.38 -24.81
N TYR A 313 7.08 -1.13 -23.98
CA TYR A 313 6.74 -2.53 -24.23
C TYR A 313 5.23 -2.79 -24.34
N GLY A 314 4.41 -1.79 -23.99
CA GLY A 314 2.97 -1.86 -24.05
C GLY A 314 2.29 -2.45 -22.80
N ALA A 315 1.07 -2.00 -22.52
CA ALA A 315 0.27 -2.47 -21.38
C ALA A 315 0.04 -4.00 -21.35
N PRO A 316 -0.15 -4.72 -22.50
CA PRO A 316 -0.31 -6.17 -22.48
C PRO A 316 0.88 -6.92 -21.87
N LYS A 317 2.10 -6.38 -21.96
CA LYS A 317 3.28 -6.98 -21.34
C LYS A 317 3.23 -6.85 -19.81
N LEU A 318 2.80 -5.71 -19.29
CA LEU A 318 2.58 -5.53 -17.86
C LEU A 318 1.48 -6.47 -17.33
N GLN A 319 0.38 -6.64 -18.09
CA GLN A 319 -0.67 -7.62 -17.73
C GLN A 319 -0.11 -9.04 -17.63
N ALA A 320 0.77 -9.43 -18.57
CA ALA A 320 1.42 -10.74 -18.54
C ALA A 320 2.31 -10.92 -17.31
N VAL A 321 3.07 -9.88 -16.91
CA VAL A 321 3.84 -9.88 -15.65
C VAL A 321 2.92 -10.10 -14.45
N LEU A 322 1.78 -9.40 -14.36
CA LEU A 322 0.83 -9.57 -13.26
C LEU A 322 0.25 -11.00 -13.22
N LYS A 323 0.03 -11.61 -14.37
CA LYS A 323 -0.42 -13.01 -14.46
C LYS A 323 0.64 -14.00 -13.97
N ASP A 324 1.91 -13.78 -14.29
CA ASP A 324 3.01 -14.62 -13.80
C ASP A 324 3.17 -14.49 -12.28
N LEU A 325 3.03 -13.28 -11.73
CA LEU A 325 2.99 -13.06 -10.28
C LEU A 325 1.84 -13.81 -9.61
N ARG A 326 0.65 -13.83 -10.22
CA ARG A 326 -0.49 -14.65 -9.73
C ARG A 326 -0.10 -16.12 -9.62
N ASN A 327 0.66 -16.63 -10.57
CA ASN A 327 1.12 -18.03 -10.56
C ASN A 327 2.23 -18.30 -9.53
N GLY A 328 2.77 -17.24 -8.90
CA GLY A 328 3.78 -17.31 -7.84
C GLY A 328 5.21 -17.17 -8.35
N ASP A 329 5.39 -16.67 -9.59
CA ASP A 329 6.71 -16.30 -10.07
C ASP A 329 7.26 -15.09 -9.30
N ASP A 330 8.57 -15.03 -9.13
CA ASP A 330 9.26 -13.85 -8.64
C ASP A 330 9.20 -12.71 -9.66
N ILE A 331 9.14 -11.46 -9.20
CA ILE A 331 9.00 -10.28 -10.07
C ILE A 331 10.14 -10.16 -11.10
N ASN A 332 11.37 -10.45 -10.68
CA ASN A 332 12.53 -10.33 -11.57
C ASN A 332 12.48 -11.40 -12.68
N ARG A 333 11.97 -12.59 -12.33
CA ARG A 333 11.72 -13.66 -13.30
C ARG A 333 10.59 -13.29 -14.24
N ALA A 334 9.46 -12.80 -13.73
CA ALA A 334 8.32 -12.38 -14.54
C ALA A 334 8.68 -11.25 -15.53
N LEU A 335 9.42 -10.25 -15.07
CA LEU A 335 9.96 -9.19 -15.93
C LEU A 335 10.90 -9.77 -17.00
N GLY A 336 11.79 -10.67 -16.62
CA GLY A 336 12.72 -11.32 -17.53
C GLY A 336 12.04 -12.15 -18.63
N GLN A 337 10.93 -12.79 -18.31
CA GLN A 337 10.18 -13.64 -19.24
C GLN A 337 9.26 -12.83 -20.17
N GLN A 338 8.56 -11.83 -19.64
CA GLN A 338 7.52 -11.13 -20.37
C GLN A 338 8.01 -9.87 -21.08
N ILE A 339 9.05 -9.23 -20.56
CA ILE A 339 9.54 -7.93 -21.05
C ILE A 339 10.90 -8.11 -21.74
N ALA A 340 11.95 -8.26 -20.94
CA ALA A 340 13.33 -8.50 -21.36
C ALA A 340 14.16 -8.90 -20.15
N PRO A 341 15.35 -9.51 -20.31
CA PRO A 341 16.27 -9.73 -19.22
C PRO A 341 16.56 -8.42 -18.44
N LEU A 342 16.75 -8.52 -17.12
CA LEU A 342 16.95 -7.32 -16.27
C LEU A 342 18.22 -6.53 -16.63
N SER A 343 19.25 -7.22 -17.10
CA SER A 343 20.50 -6.59 -17.51
C SER A 343 20.33 -5.43 -18.52
N PRO A 344 19.52 -5.53 -19.58
CA PRO A 344 19.21 -4.40 -20.45
C PRO A 344 18.08 -3.50 -19.93
N ILE A 345 17.19 -3.96 -19.03
CA ILE A 345 16.10 -3.15 -18.48
C ILE A 345 16.66 -2.02 -17.62
N ASP A 346 17.57 -2.30 -16.69
CA ASP A 346 18.10 -1.32 -15.75
C ASP A 346 18.76 -0.11 -16.45
N PRO A 347 19.73 -0.28 -17.36
CA PRO A 347 20.32 0.87 -18.08
C PRO A 347 19.32 1.58 -19.01
N ALA A 348 18.37 0.86 -19.60
CA ALA A 348 17.35 1.47 -20.45
C ALA A 348 16.36 2.30 -19.64
N PHE A 349 15.95 1.84 -18.45
CA PHE A 349 15.16 2.63 -17.51
C PHE A 349 15.94 3.84 -17.00
N ALA A 350 17.20 3.67 -16.61
CA ALA A 350 18.02 4.79 -16.14
C ALA A 350 18.17 5.88 -17.21
N ALA A 351 18.38 5.49 -18.47
CA ALA A 351 18.42 6.43 -19.59
C ALA A 351 17.08 7.14 -19.80
N TYR A 352 15.94 6.41 -19.72
CA TYR A 352 14.61 6.98 -19.80
C TYR A 352 14.37 8.01 -18.68
N ALA A 353 14.64 7.64 -17.43
CA ALA A 353 14.43 8.50 -16.27
C ALA A 353 15.31 9.77 -16.34
N ARG A 354 16.57 9.63 -16.78
CA ARG A 354 17.48 10.77 -16.97
C ARG A 354 16.99 11.71 -18.06
N ALA A 355 16.52 11.19 -19.20
CA ALA A 355 15.95 12.00 -20.26
C ALA A 355 14.72 12.81 -19.79
N GLN A 356 13.84 12.20 -18.97
CA GLN A 356 12.71 12.90 -18.37
C GLN A 356 13.17 14.00 -17.39
N ALA A 357 14.19 13.70 -16.58
CA ALA A 357 14.76 14.67 -15.64
C ALA A 357 15.46 15.85 -16.38
N GLU A 358 16.15 15.56 -17.47
CA GLU A 358 16.82 16.58 -18.30
C GLU A 358 15.80 17.42 -19.08
N ALA A 359 14.71 16.83 -19.58
CA ALA A 359 13.64 17.56 -20.26
C ALA A 359 12.97 18.60 -19.35
N LEU A 360 12.94 18.36 -18.03
CA LEU A 360 12.49 19.34 -17.04
C LEU A 360 13.57 20.44 -16.76
N ALA A 361 14.77 20.34 -17.33
CA ALA A 361 15.85 21.33 -17.19
C ALA A 361 15.66 22.53 -18.13
N ALA A 362 14.46 23.10 -18.14
CA ALA A 362 14.32 24.45 -18.67
C ALA A 362 15.23 25.40 -17.89
N PRO A 363 15.75 26.47 -18.52
CA PRO A 363 16.57 27.49 -17.84
C PRO A 363 15.92 28.01 -16.53
N GLU A 364 14.61 27.96 -16.45
CA GLU A 364 13.83 28.36 -15.28
C GLU A 364 14.08 27.48 -14.03
N LEU A 365 14.63 26.26 -14.18
CA LEU A 365 14.99 25.37 -13.06
C LEU A 365 16.43 25.51 -12.59
N ALA A 366 17.24 26.27 -13.28
CA ALA A 366 18.57 26.72 -12.82
C ALA A 366 18.45 27.79 -11.73
N TRP A 367 17.35 27.81 -10.97
CA TRP A 367 17.16 28.74 -9.88
C TRP A 367 18.22 28.54 -8.79
N GLU A 368 18.80 29.65 -8.37
CA GLU A 368 19.72 29.67 -7.24
C GLU A 368 19.02 29.11 -6.02
N LYS A 369 19.69 28.18 -5.31
CA LYS A 369 19.20 27.64 -4.04
C LYS A 369 19.65 28.52 -2.90
N PRO A 370 18.80 28.70 -1.85
CA PRO A 370 19.27 29.29 -0.62
C PRO A 370 20.38 28.41 -0.02
N LYS A 371 21.44 29.04 0.44
CA LYS A 371 22.54 28.33 1.10
C LYS A 371 22.03 27.58 2.32
N ALA A 372 22.62 26.41 2.62
CA ALA A 372 22.19 25.56 3.74
C ALA A 372 22.18 26.29 5.10
N GLU A 373 23.06 27.29 5.27
CA GLU A 373 23.11 28.13 6.49
C GLU A 373 21.81 28.94 6.68
N LEU A 374 21.18 29.41 5.59
CA LEU A 374 19.95 30.19 5.62
C LEU A 374 18.71 29.32 6.00
N LEU A 375 18.81 28.00 5.86
CA LEU A 375 17.73 27.05 6.18
C LEU A 375 17.80 26.56 7.64
N ARG A 376 18.81 27.00 8.43
CA ARG A 376 18.96 26.58 9.82
C ARG A 376 18.01 27.34 10.77
N PRO A 377 17.62 26.74 11.90
CA PRO A 377 16.93 27.48 12.96
C PRO A 377 17.74 28.73 13.38
N GLY A 378 17.07 29.88 13.46
CA GLY A 378 17.71 31.18 13.82
C GLY A 378 18.07 32.06 12.61
N SER A 379 17.99 31.56 11.37
CA SER A 379 18.31 32.35 10.15
C SER A 379 17.08 32.99 9.49
N ALA A 380 15.95 33.07 10.18
CA ALA A 380 14.66 33.49 9.61
C ALA A 380 14.71 34.87 8.92
N VAL A 381 15.43 35.85 9.50
CA VAL A 381 15.57 37.20 8.94
C VAL A 381 16.37 37.15 7.64
N ALA A 382 17.54 36.51 7.66
CA ALA A 382 18.39 36.38 6.49
C ALA A 382 17.74 35.55 5.36
N LEU A 383 16.93 34.53 5.72
CA LEU A 383 16.14 33.77 4.75
C LEU A 383 15.03 34.64 4.13
N ALA A 384 14.37 35.50 4.93
CA ALA A 384 13.35 36.40 4.42
C ALA A 384 13.94 37.46 3.48
N GLU A 385 15.14 37.97 3.76
CA GLU A 385 15.87 38.87 2.88
C GLU A 385 16.28 38.19 1.55
N TRP A 386 16.67 36.91 1.63
CA TRP A 386 16.95 36.12 0.46
C TRP A 386 15.68 35.90 -0.36
N ASP A 387 14.56 35.51 0.28
CA ASP A 387 13.25 35.31 -0.35
C ASP A 387 12.76 36.59 -1.06
N ALA A 388 12.96 37.77 -0.46
CA ALA A 388 12.60 39.06 -1.05
C ALA A 388 13.41 39.40 -2.30
N LYS A 389 14.66 38.95 -2.39
CA LYS A 389 15.51 39.13 -3.57
C LYS A 389 15.24 38.09 -4.67
N HIS A 390 14.51 37.03 -4.35
CA HIS A 390 14.26 35.90 -5.23
C HIS A 390 12.77 35.53 -5.22
N GLU A 391 11.90 36.54 -5.40
CA GLU A 391 10.42 36.36 -5.23
C GLU A 391 9.81 35.31 -6.15
N ASP A 392 10.27 35.22 -7.40
CA ASP A 392 9.80 34.26 -8.41
C ASP A 392 10.60 32.97 -8.44
N ASN A 393 11.54 32.79 -7.49
CA ASN A 393 12.33 31.58 -7.40
C ASN A 393 11.52 30.41 -6.84
N TYR A 394 11.69 29.22 -7.43
CA TYR A 394 10.98 28.00 -7.00
C TYR A 394 11.05 27.78 -5.48
N TRP A 395 12.23 27.90 -4.89
CA TRP A 395 12.45 27.65 -3.46
C TRP A 395 11.73 28.66 -2.56
N THR A 396 11.61 29.90 -3.00
CA THR A 396 10.82 30.95 -2.33
C THR A 396 9.33 30.66 -2.44
N LEU A 397 8.85 30.36 -3.65
CA LEU A 397 7.43 30.06 -3.92
C LEU A 397 6.99 28.81 -3.16
N GLN A 398 7.80 27.76 -3.12
CA GLN A 398 7.53 26.55 -2.35
C GLN A 398 7.36 26.85 -0.84
N ARG A 399 8.27 27.65 -0.25
CA ARG A 399 8.15 28.04 1.16
C ARG A 399 6.92 28.90 1.42
N LYS A 400 6.58 29.82 0.51
CA LYS A 400 5.36 30.63 0.60
C LYS A 400 4.11 29.74 0.56
N ALA A 401 4.06 28.80 -0.36
CA ALA A 401 2.95 27.85 -0.47
C ALA A 401 2.81 27.00 0.79
N LEU A 402 3.88 26.43 1.32
CA LEU A 402 3.88 25.62 2.55
C LEU A 402 3.43 26.40 3.81
N ARG A 403 3.59 27.74 3.83
CA ARG A 403 3.09 28.58 4.92
C ARG A 403 1.61 28.91 4.83
N LEU A 404 1.03 28.76 3.64
CA LEU A 404 -0.40 29.03 3.36
C LEU A 404 -1.26 27.78 3.51
N MET A 405 -0.64 26.60 3.54
CA MET A 405 -1.28 25.31 3.81
C MET A 405 -1.33 25.03 5.32
#